data_2f97b112fd94dd8f1c8aa1b899efa684
#
_entry.id   2f97b112fd94dd8f1c8aa1b899efa684
#
_cell.length_a   1.000
_cell.length_b   1.000
_cell.length_c   1.000
_cell.angle_alpha   90.00
_cell.angle_beta   90.00
_cell.angle_gamma   90.00
#
_symmetry.space_group_name_H-M   'P 1'
#
loop_
_entity.id
_entity.type
_entity.pdbx_description
1 polymer ?
#
loop_
_entity_poly.entity_id
_entity_poly.type
_entity_poly.pdbx_seq_one_letter_code
_entity_poly.pdbx_strand_id
1 'polypeptide(L)'
;MIRAFVVYEAEPEAERFEQHAELCRKVPGGEFRHGRVFGAPMGEPKFKYYAEWEFPDMDAFKSAARTEEFMATGKDAMEMGGRFHVHFAEVE
;
A
#
# COMPACT_ATOMS: atom_id res chain seq x y z
N MET A 1 -7.23 10.19 11.54
CA MET A 1 -6.83 9.77 10.20
C MET A 1 -6.30 8.34 10.25
N ILE A 2 -6.64 7.53 9.28
CA ILE A 2 -6.19 6.14 9.21
C ILE A 2 -5.25 5.98 8.01
N ARG A 3 -4.19 5.21 8.21
CA ARG A 3 -3.27 4.87 7.13
C ARG A 3 -3.17 3.36 6.99
N ALA A 4 -3.42 2.86 5.78
CA ALA A 4 -3.13 1.47 5.43
C ALA A 4 -1.85 1.51 4.61
N PHE A 5 -0.77 0.89 5.10
CA PHE A 5 0.50 0.97 4.40
C PHE A 5 1.15 -0.39 4.25
N VAL A 6 1.86 -0.52 3.14
CA VAL A 6 2.56 -1.73 2.74
C VAL A 6 4.01 -1.38 2.54
N VAL A 7 4.90 -2.18 3.10
CA VAL A 7 6.33 -2.05 2.85
C VAL A 7 6.83 -3.31 2.17
N TYR A 8 7.74 -3.14 1.21
CA TYR A 8 8.25 -4.22 0.36
C TYR A 8 9.73 -4.42 0.65
N GLU A 9 10.15 -5.66 0.81
CA GLU A 9 11.56 -5.98 1.07
C GLU A 9 12.45 -5.72 -0.15
N ALA A 10 11.88 -5.82 -1.35
CA ALA A 10 12.58 -5.51 -2.59
C ALA A 10 11.74 -4.56 -3.43
N GLU A 11 12.42 -3.75 -4.25
CA GLU A 11 11.72 -2.85 -5.15
C GLU A 11 11.00 -3.67 -6.23
N PRO A 12 9.68 -3.50 -6.40
CA PRO A 12 8.95 -4.23 -7.44
C PRO A 12 9.32 -3.74 -8.83
N GLU A 13 9.06 -4.58 -9.84
CA GLU A 13 9.25 -4.21 -11.23
C GLU A 13 8.27 -3.08 -11.58
N ALA A 14 8.77 -2.02 -12.20
CA ALA A 14 8.04 -0.76 -12.34
C ALA A 14 6.73 -0.90 -13.13
N GLU A 15 6.77 -1.59 -14.27
CA GLU A 15 5.56 -1.74 -15.10
C GLU A 15 4.52 -2.60 -14.43
N ARG A 16 4.95 -3.68 -13.80
CA ARG A 16 4.01 -4.56 -13.09
C ARG A 16 3.39 -3.85 -11.90
N PHE A 17 4.19 -3.06 -11.16
CA PHE A 17 3.65 -2.31 -10.03
C PHE A 17 2.66 -1.25 -10.48
N GLU A 18 2.88 -0.61 -11.63
CA GLU A 18 1.92 0.38 -12.13
C GLU A 18 0.55 -0.25 -12.39
N GLN A 19 0.50 -1.49 -12.86
CA GLN A 19 -0.76 -2.22 -13.00
C GLN A 19 -1.44 -2.39 -11.65
N HIS A 20 -0.67 -2.73 -10.62
CA HIS A 20 -1.18 -2.85 -9.25
C HIS A 20 -1.68 -1.50 -8.73
N ALA A 21 -0.92 -0.44 -8.97
CA ALA A 21 -1.28 0.91 -8.53
C ALA A 21 -2.60 1.37 -9.13
N GLU A 22 -2.89 0.99 -10.39
CA GLU A 22 -4.18 1.31 -11.00
C GLU A 22 -5.35 0.71 -10.21
N LEU A 23 -5.20 -0.53 -9.76
CA LEU A 23 -6.22 -1.16 -8.91
C LEU A 23 -6.33 -0.44 -7.57
N CYS A 24 -5.20 -0.07 -6.99
CA CYS A 24 -5.18 0.60 -5.69
C CYS A 24 -5.86 1.97 -5.74
N ARG A 25 -5.73 2.69 -6.85
CA ARG A 25 -6.36 4.01 -7.02
C ARG A 25 -7.89 3.92 -7.11
N LYS A 26 -8.43 2.76 -7.42
CA LYS A 26 -9.87 2.56 -7.50
C LYS A 26 -10.54 2.35 -6.15
N VAL A 27 -9.77 2.12 -5.10
CA VAL A 27 -10.31 1.96 -3.76
C VAL A 27 -10.94 3.27 -3.30
N PRO A 28 -12.23 3.28 -2.96
CA PRO A 28 -12.91 4.54 -2.64
C PRO A 28 -12.59 5.06 -1.25
N GLY A 29 -12.71 6.36 -1.07
CA GLY A 29 -12.64 7.00 0.24
C GLY A 29 -11.24 7.29 0.76
N GLY A 30 -10.20 6.87 0.06
CA GLY A 30 -8.83 7.10 0.47
C GLY A 30 -7.99 7.68 -0.65
N GLU A 31 -6.84 8.19 -0.28
CA GLU A 31 -5.86 8.69 -1.23
C GLU A 31 -4.70 7.70 -1.29
N PHE A 32 -4.35 7.23 -2.49
CA PHE A 32 -3.29 6.25 -2.69
C PHE A 32 -1.99 6.92 -3.13
N ARG A 33 -0.89 6.49 -2.53
CA ARG A 33 0.46 6.93 -2.89
C ARG A 33 1.41 5.75 -2.81
N HIS A 34 2.48 5.80 -3.59
CA HIS A 34 3.54 4.80 -3.51
C HIS A 34 4.87 5.44 -3.87
N GLY A 35 5.95 4.81 -3.50
CA GLY A 35 7.27 5.33 -3.79
C GLY A 35 8.39 4.43 -3.34
N ARG A 36 9.60 4.86 -3.64
CA ARG A 36 10.81 4.13 -3.32
C ARG A 36 11.43 4.67 -2.04
N VAL A 37 11.91 3.77 -1.19
CA VAL A 37 12.68 4.14 -0.01
C VAL A 37 14.11 4.40 -0.48
N PHE A 38 14.62 5.63 -0.29
CA PHE A 38 15.94 5.98 -0.81
C PHE A 38 17.05 5.86 0.23
N GLY A 39 16.73 5.70 1.51
CA GLY A 39 17.76 5.62 2.52
C GLY A 39 17.21 5.43 3.92
N ALA A 40 18.12 5.29 4.87
CA ALA A 40 17.84 5.19 6.28
C ALA A 40 18.93 5.94 7.04
N PRO A 41 18.67 6.38 8.29
CA PRO A 41 19.68 7.15 9.02
C PRO A 41 20.94 6.35 9.34
N MET A 42 20.82 5.03 9.44
CA MET A 42 21.96 4.16 9.74
C MET A 42 21.88 2.90 8.87
N GLY A 43 22.91 2.67 8.06
CA GLY A 43 22.99 1.50 7.21
C GLY A 43 21.99 1.51 6.06
N GLU A 44 21.74 0.36 5.48
CA GLU A 44 20.78 0.20 4.41
C GLU A 44 19.37 0.07 4.96
N PRO A 45 18.36 0.68 4.29
CA PRO A 45 16.98 0.49 4.72
C PRO A 45 16.56 -0.96 4.57
N LYS A 46 15.78 -1.41 5.54
CA LYS A 46 15.26 -2.77 5.58
C LYS A 46 14.24 -3.01 4.46
N PHE A 47 13.48 -1.97 4.12
CA PHE A 47 12.47 -2.03 3.07
C PHE A 47 12.86 -1.10 1.94
N LYS A 48 12.53 -1.47 0.71
CA LYS A 48 12.99 -0.75 -0.48
C LYS A 48 11.88 0.04 -1.16
N TYR A 49 10.63 -0.27 -0.88
CA TYR A 49 9.49 0.36 -1.53
C TYR A 49 8.30 0.41 -0.58
N TYR A 50 7.37 1.33 -0.84
CA TYR A 50 6.16 1.43 -0.02
C TYR A 50 4.96 1.80 -0.86
N ALA A 51 3.78 1.48 -0.34
CA ALA A 51 2.50 1.92 -0.88
C ALA A 51 1.58 2.22 0.30
N GLU A 52 0.70 3.20 0.14
CA GLU A 52 -0.19 3.55 1.24
C GLU A 52 -1.50 4.15 0.74
N TRP A 53 -2.55 3.92 1.52
CA TRP A 53 -3.79 4.70 1.44
C TRP A 53 -3.93 5.52 2.71
N GLU A 54 -4.47 6.72 2.56
CA GLU A 54 -4.80 7.58 3.69
C GLU A 54 -6.30 7.83 3.67
N PHE A 55 -6.98 7.52 4.79
CA PHE A 55 -8.42 7.69 4.93
C PHE A 55 -8.69 8.74 6.00
N PRO A 56 -9.75 9.57 5.85
CA PRO A 56 -10.02 10.62 6.82
C PRO A 56 -10.36 10.10 8.22
N ASP A 57 -11.03 8.96 8.31
CA ASP A 57 -11.46 8.40 9.58
C ASP A 57 -11.65 6.88 9.48
N MET A 58 -11.94 6.27 10.63
CA MET A 58 -12.11 4.83 10.72
C MET A 58 -13.31 4.33 9.90
N ASP A 59 -14.40 5.11 9.84
CA ASP A 59 -15.58 4.70 9.07
C ASP A 59 -15.27 4.62 7.58
N ALA A 60 -14.53 5.60 7.06
CA ALA A 60 -14.11 5.58 5.66
C ALA A 60 -13.21 4.36 5.37
N PHE A 61 -12.29 4.05 6.27
CA PHE A 61 -11.44 2.88 6.13
C PHE A 61 -12.26 1.57 6.14
N LYS A 62 -13.14 1.42 7.11
CA LYS A 62 -13.98 0.22 7.21
C LYS A 62 -14.86 0.02 5.98
N SER A 63 -15.43 1.11 5.47
CA SER A 63 -16.23 1.04 4.25
C SER A 63 -15.39 0.60 3.05
N ALA A 64 -14.20 1.19 2.89
CA ALA A 64 -13.29 0.85 1.80
C ALA A 64 -12.85 -0.62 1.88
N ALA A 65 -12.56 -1.10 3.08
CA ALA A 65 -12.08 -2.46 3.29
C ALA A 65 -13.09 -3.54 2.92
N ARG A 66 -14.37 -3.17 2.80
CA ARG A 66 -15.44 -4.09 2.42
C ARG A 66 -15.69 -4.12 0.92
N THR A 67 -15.01 -3.30 0.14
CA THR A 67 -15.25 -3.21 -1.30
C THR A 67 -14.53 -4.29 -2.07
N GLU A 68 -15.06 -4.61 -3.24
CA GLU A 68 -14.39 -5.53 -4.16
C GLU A 68 -13.07 -4.94 -4.65
N GLU A 69 -13.02 -3.62 -4.80
CA GLU A 69 -11.83 -2.90 -5.22
C GLU A 69 -10.67 -3.14 -4.24
N PHE A 70 -10.95 -3.04 -2.94
CA PHE A 70 -9.93 -3.29 -1.94
C PHE A 70 -9.47 -4.76 -1.95
N MET A 71 -10.42 -5.69 -2.05
CA MET A 71 -10.09 -7.12 -2.12
C MET A 71 -9.27 -7.44 -3.36
N ALA A 72 -9.57 -6.79 -4.49
CA ALA A 72 -8.80 -6.98 -5.71
C ALA A 72 -7.34 -6.59 -5.55
N THR A 73 -7.05 -5.55 -4.77
CA THR A 73 -5.66 -5.15 -4.52
C THR A 73 -4.90 -6.22 -3.74
N GLY A 74 -5.54 -6.83 -2.76
CA GLY A 74 -4.92 -7.92 -1.99
C GLY A 74 -4.62 -9.14 -2.86
N LYS A 75 -5.57 -9.51 -3.69
CA LYS A 75 -5.39 -10.62 -4.62
C LYS A 75 -4.24 -10.34 -5.60
N ASP A 76 -4.21 -9.13 -6.16
CA ASP A 76 -3.16 -8.76 -7.11
C ASP A 76 -1.79 -8.72 -6.43
N ALA A 77 -1.71 -8.24 -5.19
CA ALA A 77 -0.47 -8.24 -4.44
C ALA A 77 0.08 -9.67 -4.27
N MET A 78 -0.78 -10.62 -4.01
CA MET A 78 -0.37 -12.02 -3.90
C MET A 78 0.13 -12.56 -5.25
N GLU A 79 -0.53 -12.19 -6.33
CA GLU A 79 -0.12 -12.61 -7.68
C GLU A 79 1.22 -12.02 -8.10
N MET A 80 1.52 -10.80 -7.68
CA MET A 80 2.81 -10.16 -7.93
C MET A 80 3.97 -10.93 -7.30
N GLY A 81 3.70 -11.59 -6.17
CA GLY A 81 4.73 -12.26 -5.42
C GLY A 81 5.61 -11.30 -4.64
N GLY A 82 6.75 -11.79 -4.16
CA GLY A 82 7.66 -11.02 -3.35
C GLY A 82 7.24 -10.99 -1.88
N ARG A 83 8.06 -10.32 -1.08
CA ARG A 83 7.81 -10.19 0.36
C ARG A 83 7.34 -8.79 0.68
N PHE A 84 6.14 -8.69 1.23
CA PHE A 84 5.59 -7.42 1.66
C PHE A 84 4.87 -7.59 2.99
N HIS A 85 4.71 -6.46 3.68
CA HIS A 85 4.09 -6.44 5.02
C HIS A 85 3.03 -5.34 5.04
N VAL A 86 1.82 -5.71 5.44
CA VAL A 86 0.66 -4.80 5.44
C VAL A 86 0.34 -4.38 6.86
N HIS A 87 0.10 -3.09 7.05
CA HIS A 87 -0.20 -2.53 8.36
C HIS A 87 -1.36 -1.55 8.26
N PHE A 88 -2.16 -1.50 9.33
CA PHE A 88 -3.20 -0.48 9.49
C PHE A 88 -2.85 0.32 10.73
N ALA A 89 -2.82 1.64 10.60
CA ALA A 89 -2.39 2.51 11.69
C ALA A 89 -3.28 3.73 11.82
N GLU A 90 -3.36 4.23 13.04
CA GLU A 90 -3.97 5.52 13.30
C GLU A 90 -2.87 6.58 13.31
N VAL A 91 -3.16 7.72 12.68
CA VAL A 91 -2.26 8.87 12.75
C VAL A 91 -2.74 9.77 13.88
N GLU A 92 -1.89 9.95 14.86
CA GLU A 92 -2.20 10.75 16.04
C GLU A 92 -2.15 12.26 15.75
#